data_ee16a0de38f87b0bcdea1c9638d9ff8b
#
_entry.id   ee16a0de38f87b0bcdea1c9638d9ff8b
#
_cell.length_a   1.000
_cell.length_b   1.000
_cell.length_c   1.000
_cell.angle_alpha   90.00
_cell.angle_beta   90.00
_cell.angle_gamma   90.00
#
_symmetry.space_group_name_H-M   'P 1'
#
loop_
_entity.id
_entity.type
_entity.pdbx_description
1 polymer ?
#
loop_
_entity_poly.entity_id
_entity_poly.type
_entity_poly.pdbx_seq_one_letter_code
_entity_poly.pdbx_strand_id
1 'polypeptide(L)'
;MNRGDIYLVSLDPTLGHEQQGKRPVLVISPKQFNLVTKMPIVLPITSGGRFARNSGFAVEVTGCKTTGVVRCDQPRALDFDARHAKFLEQVNPDVLDEVMARFTVIFEE
;
A
#
# COMPACT_ATOMS: atom_id res chain seq x y z
N MET A 1 -3.27 13.33 2.69
CA MET A 1 -3.13 11.85 2.55
C MET A 1 -4.39 11.19 3.03
N ASN A 2 -5.14 10.67 2.10
CA ASN A 2 -6.42 10.02 2.36
C ASN A 2 -6.31 8.52 2.11
N ARG A 3 -7.13 7.73 2.81
CA ARG A 3 -7.24 6.31 2.47
C ARG A 3 -7.62 6.17 1.00
N GLY A 4 -6.89 5.34 0.27
CA GLY A 4 -7.10 5.12 -1.16
C GLY A 4 -6.18 5.92 -2.07
N ASP A 5 -5.41 6.86 -1.52
CA ASP A 5 -4.42 7.57 -2.31
C ASP A 5 -3.24 6.65 -2.65
N ILE A 6 -2.71 6.79 -3.86
CA ILE A 6 -1.48 6.10 -4.28
C ILE A 6 -0.36 7.14 -4.38
N TYR A 7 0.76 6.84 -3.72
CA TYR A 7 1.96 7.66 -3.74
C TYR A 7 3.14 6.86 -4.25
N LEU A 8 4.06 7.54 -4.91
CA LEU A 8 5.37 6.97 -5.26
C LEU A 8 6.35 7.33 -4.16
N VAL A 9 7.03 6.34 -3.60
CA VAL A 9 7.92 6.57 -2.45
C VAL A 9 9.03 5.52 -2.43
N SER A 10 10.21 5.90 -1.91
CA SER A 10 11.28 4.94 -1.67
C SER A 10 10.97 4.14 -0.41
N LEU A 11 11.05 2.82 -0.52
CA LEU A 11 10.87 1.91 0.61
C LEU A 11 12.18 1.57 1.30
N ASP A 12 13.32 1.98 0.74
CA ASP A 12 14.62 1.74 1.33
C ASP A 12 14.83 2.63 2.57
N PRO A 13 15.60 2.17 3.57
CA PRO A 13 16.22 0.84 3.65
C PRO A 13 15.22 -0.25 4.02
N THR A 14 15.46 -1.46 3.48
CA THR A 14 14.64 -2.64 3.76
C THR A 14 15.56 -3.83 4.08
N LEU A 15 14.97 -4.87 4.70
CA LEU A 15 15.71 -6.08 5.09
C LEU A 15 14.92 -7.31 4.65
N GLY A 16 15.67 -8.33 4.21
CA GLY A 16 15.12 -9.65 3.91
C GLY A 16 14.06 -9.63 2.81
N HIS A 17 12.87 -10.13 3.14
CA HIS A 17 11.78 -10.30 2.17
C HIS A 17 10.89 -9.07 2.01
N GLU A 18 11.24 -7.95 2.63
CA GLU A 18 10.48 -6.71 2.48
C GLU A 18 10.63 -6.16 1.07
N GLN A 19 9.56 -5.55 0.56
CA GLN A 19 9.63 -4.85 -0.73
C GLN A 19 10.62 -3.70 -0.62
N GLN A 20 11.39 -3.48 -1.68
CA GLN A 20 12.48 -2.49 -1.69
C GLN A 20 12.40 -1.61 -2.93
N GLY A 21 13.17 -0.53 -2.92
CA GLY A 21 13.25 0.41 -4.01
C GLY A 21 12.11 1.41 -4.01
N LYS A 22 12.05 2.21 -5.09
CA LYS A 22 11.02 3.22 -5.28
C LYS A 22 9.79 2.57 -5.90
N ARG A 23 8.65 2.64 -5.22
CA ARG A 23 7.45 1.94 -5.63
C ARG A 23 6.20 2.73 -5.34
N PRO A 24 5.11 2.49 -6.11
CA PRO A 24 3.79 2.96 -5.69
C PRO A 24 3.39 2.26 -4.40
N VAL A 25 2.75 3.01 -3.53
CA VAL A 25 2.16 2.48 -2.29
C VAL A 25 0.73 2.97 -2.17
N LEU A 26 -0.14 2.15 -1.60
CA LEU A 26 -1.53 2.48 -1.35
C LEU A 26 -1.70 2.87 0.12
N VAL A 27 -2.22 4.07 0.37
CA VAL A 27 -2.53 4.52 1.73
C VAL A 27 -3.81 3.82 2.20
N ILE A 28 -3.73 3.11 3.33
CA ILE A 28 -4.87 2.40 3.89
C ILE A 28 -5.36 2.99 5.22
N SER A 29 -4.58 3.84 5.85
CA SER A 29 -4.98 4.52 7.08
C SER A 29 -5.83 5.75 6.76
N PRO A 30 -6.81 6.08 7.61
CA PRO A 30 -7.70 7.19 7.34
C PRO A 30 -7.01 8.56 7.53
N LYS A 31 -7.60 9.58 6.92
CA LYS A 31 -7.07 10.95 6.93
C LYS A 31 -6.74 11.44 8.33
N GLN A 32 -7.63 11.20 9.31
CA GLN A 32 -7.41 11.66 10.68
C GLN A 32 -6.15 11.05 11.29
N PHE A 33 -5.97 9.76 11.12
CA PHE A 33 -4.76 9.08 11.57
C PHE A 33 -3.51 9.69 10.92
N ASN A 34 -3.58 9.93 9.61
CA ASN A 34 -2.44 10.43 8.85
C ASN A 34 -2.07 11.86 9.28
N LEU A 35 -3.06 12.68 9.60
CA LEU A 35 -2.82 14.04 10.08
C LEU A 35 -2.18 14.06 11.47
N VAL A 36 -2.62 13.18 12.36
CA VAL A 36 -2.13 13.13 13.74
C VAL A 36 -0.72 12.54 13.80
N THR A 37 -0.50 11.42 13.13
CA THR A 37 0.78 10.70 13.21
C THR A 37 1.83 11.21 12.23
N LYS A 38 1.39 11.79 11.11
CA LYS A 38 2.23 12.14 9.95
C LYS A 38 2.96 10.95 9.36
N MET A 39 2.50 9.75 9.69
CA MET A 39 3.07 8.50 9.23
C MET A 39 1.95 7.57 8.77
N PRO A 40 1.44 7.77 7.54
CA PRO A 40 0.38 6.92 7.03
C PRO A 40 0.82 5.46 6.94
N ILE A 41 -0.13 4.57 7.16
CA ILE A 41 0.08 3.13 6.96
C ILE A 41 -0.22 2.82 5.50
N VAL A 42 0.71 2.15 4.84
CA VAL A 42 0.63 1.87 3.41
C VAL A 42 0.88 0.40 3.10
N LEU A 43 0.43 -0.02 1.92
CA LEU A 43 0.73 -1.33 1.36
C LEU A 43 1.46 -1.11 0.03
N PRO A 44 2.58 -1.80 -0.22
CA PRO A 44 3.30 -1.63 -1.48
C PRO A 44 2.56 -2.25 -2.66
N ILE A 45 2.74 -1.64 -3.82
CA ILE A 45 2.22 -2.14 -5.09
C ILE A 45 3.41 -2.63 -5.91
N THR A 46 3.38 -3.87 -6.36
CA THR A 46 4.50 -4.48 -7.07
C THR A 46 4.01 -5.23 -8.31
N SER A 47 4.89 -5.40 -9.28
CA SER A 47 4.60 -6.21 -10.47
C SER A 47 4.72 -7.72 -10.18
N GLY A 48 5.44 -8.09 -9.12
CA GLY A 48 5.59 -9.49 -8.71
C GLY A 48 4.48 -9.95 -7.80
N GLY A 49 4.84 -10.68 -6.75
CA GLY A 49 3.87 -11.06 -5.71
C GLY A 49 3.24 -12.42 -5.89
N ARG A 50 3.94 -13.35 -6.55
CA ARG A 50 3.41 -14.71 -6.73
C ARG A 50 3.05 -15.36 -5.39
N PHE A 51 3.90 -15.22 -4.39
CA PHE A 51 3.63 -15.76 -3.07
C PHE A 51 2.36 -15.16 -2.47
N ALA A 52 2.23 -13.84 -2.54
CA ALA A 52 1.06 -13.15 -2.00
C ALA A 52 -0.22 -13.54 -2.75
N ARG A 53 -0.14 -13.74 -4.08
CA ARG A 53 -1.28 -14.21 -4.88
C ARG A 53 -1.73 -15.60 -4.43
N ASN A 54 -0.77 -16.51 -4.26
CA ASN A 54 -1.07 -17.88 -3.84
C ASN A 54 -1.63 -17.94 -2.42
N SER A 55 -1.24 -17.00 -1.57
CA SER A 55 -1.69 -16.92 -0.18
C SER A 55 -2.95 -16.09 0.01
N GLY A 56 -3.46 -15.47 -1.07
CA GLY A 56 -4.67 -14.63 -0.99
C GLY A 56 -4.45 -13.21 -0.53
N PHE A 57 -3.19 -12.76 -0.42
CA PHE A 57 -2.85 -11.42 0.08
C PHE A 57 -2.52 -10.42 -1.03
N ALA A 58 -2.69 -10.77 -2.29
CA ALA A 58 -2.45 -9.86 -3.38
C ALA A 58 -3.77 -9.46 -4.03
N VAL A 59 -3.95 -8.16 -4.24
CA VAL A 59 -5.12 -7.62 -4.94
C VAL A 59 -4.62 -6.86 -6.17
N GLU A 60 -5.11 -7.24 -7.34
CA GLU A 60 -4.73 -6.58 -8.58
C GLU A 60 -5.30 -5.18 -8.66
N VAL A 61 -4.45 -4.22 -9.06
CA VAL A 61 -4.88 -2.84 -9.27
C VAL A 61 -5.49 -2.72 -10.67
N THR A 62 -6.74 -2.30 -10.73
CA THR A 62 -7.48 -2.11 -11.97
C THR A 62 -8.18 -0.76 -11.98
N GLY A 63 -8.56 -0.28 -13.16
CA GLY A 63 -9.37 0.92 -13.29
C GLY A 63 -8.63 2.23 -13.03
N CYS A 64 -7.30 2.23 -13.02
CA CYS A 64 -6.49 3.44 -12.91
C CYS A 64 -5.15 3.25 -13.63
N LYS A 65 -4.29 4.27 -13.60
CA LYS A 65 -3.03 4.24 -14.34
C LYS A 65 -1.97 3.35 -13.70
N THR A 66 -1.96 3.26 -12.38
CA THR A 66 -1.02 2.42 -11.64
C THR A 66 -1.34 0.95 -11.92
N THR A 67 -0.31 0.17 -12.23
CA THR A 67 -0.46 -1.27 -12.50
C THR A 67 0.32 -2.09 -11.48
N GLY A 68 -0.11 -3.35 -11.30
CA GLY A 68 0.53 -4.27 -10.38
C GLY A 68 -0.46 -4.85 -9.39
N VAL A 69 0.08 -5.37 -8.30
CA VAL A 69 -0.73 -5.95 -7.22
C VAL A 69 -0.39 -5.28 -5.89
N VAL A 70 -1.43 -5.05 -5.07
CA VAL A 70 -1.25 -4.55 -3.71
C VAL A 70 -0.86 -5.73 -2.82
N ARG A 71 0.25 -5.59 -2.11
CA ARG A 71 0.73 -6.61 -1.17
C ARG A 71 0.12 -6.36 0.21
N CYS A 72 -1.03 -6.98 0.45
CA CYS A 72 -1.74 -6.81 1.72
C CYS A 72 -0.99 -7.42 2.91
N ASP A 73 0.05 -8.22 2.64
CA ASP A 73 0.88 -8.86 3.65
C ASP A 73 2.10 -8.02 4.09
N GLN A 74 2.27 -6.81 3.54
CA GLN A 74 3.45 -5.99 3.84
C GLN A 74 3.10 -4.55 4.24
N PRO A 75 2.30 -4.37 5.30
CA PRO A 75 1.98 -3.01 5.76
C PRO A 75 3.20 -2.33 6.40
N ARG A 76 3.32 -1.04 6.15
CA ARG A 76 4.37 -0.21 6.75
C ARG A 76 3.83 1.18 7.06
N ALA A 77 4.31 1.75 8.16
CA ALA A 77 4.11 3.17 8.43
C ALA A 77 5.33 3.92 7.89
N LEU A 78 5.11 4.92 7.04
CA LEU A 78 6.18 5.66 6.37
C LEU A 78 6.05 7.16 6.62
N ASP A 79 7.18 7.80 6.87
CA ASP A 79 7.26 9.25 6.93
C ASP A 79 7.34 9.80 5.49
N PHE A 80 6.20 10.24 4.96
CA PHE A 80 6.12 10.69 3.57
C PHE A 80 6.93 11.95 3.32
N ASP A 81 7.02 12.85 4.29
CA ASP A 81 7.81 14.06 4.12
C ASP A 81 9.30 13.74 4.05
N ALA A 82 9.79 12.93 4.97
CA ALA A 82 11.20 12.53 4.99
C ALA A 82 11.61 11.72 3.77
N ARG A 83 10.67 10.97 3.19
CA ARG A 83 10.92 10.13 2.01
C ARG A 83 10.55 10.81 0.69
N HIS A 84 10.12 12.07 0.73
CA HIS A 84 9.72 12.84 -0.45
C HIS A 84 8.68 12.10 -1.30
N ALA A 85 7.65 11.59 -0.64
CA ALA A 85 6.59 10.85 -1.32
C ALA A 85 5.83 11.76 -2.29
N LYS A 86 5.50 11.22 -3.48
CA LYS A 86 4.83 11.95 -4.53
C LYS A 86 3.45 11.35 -4.80
N PHE A 87 2.41 12.16 -4.69
CA PHE A 87 1.05 11.73 -5.02
C PHE A 87 0.94 11.36 -6.49
N LEU A 88 0.35 10.21 -6.79
CA LEU A 88 0.09 9.76 -8.16
C LEU A 88 -1.38 9.87 -8.53
N GLU A 89 -2.26 9.22 -7.79
CA GLU A 89 -3.69 9.16 -8.09
C GLU A 89 -4.44 8.49 -6.96
N GLN A 90 -5.75 8.46 -7.05
CA GLN A 90 -6.59 7.67 -6.15
C GLN A 90 -6.89 6.33 -6.79
N VAL A 91 -6.89 5.27 -5.98
CA VAL A 91 -7.20 3.93 -6.45
C VAL A 91 -8.71 3.81 -6.73
N ASN A 92 -9.07 2.89 -7.63
CA ASN A 92 -10.46 2.52 -7.85
C ASN A 92 -11.11 2.07 -6.53
N PRO A 93 -12.27 2.61 -6.15
CA PRO A 93 -12.94 2.23 -4.90
C PRO A 93 -13.17 0.73 -4.73
N ASP A 94 -13.48 0.00 -5.80
CA ASP A 94 -13.67 -1.44 -5.71
C ASP A 94 -12.39 -2.17 -5.32
N VAL A 95 -11.24 -1.69 -5.81
CA VAL A 95 -9.93 -2.23 -5.42
C VAL A 95 -9.67 -1.96 -3.94
N LEU A 96 -9.96 -0.73 -3.49
CA LEU A 96 -9.76 -0.38 -2.08
C LEU A 96 -10.61 -1.25 -1.16
N ASP A 97 -11.86 -1.47 -1.51
CA ASP A 97 -12.77 -2.31 -0.71
C ASP A 97 -12.22 -3.73 -0.57
N GLU A 98 -11.72 -4.30 -1.67
CA GLU A 98 -11.15 -5.65 -1.64
C GLU A 98 -9.85 -5.68 -0.82
N VAL A 99 -9.00 -4.68 -0.99
CA VAL A 99 -7.75 -4.58 -0.22
C VAL A 99 -8.06 -4.53 1.27
N MET A 100 -8.99 -3.70 1.68
CA MET A 100 -9.32 -3.58 3.11
C MET A 100 -9.92 -4.88 3.65
N ALA A 101 -10.74 -5.58 2.87
CA ALA A 101 -11.29 -6.88 3.28
C ALA A 101 -10.19 -7.91 3.51
N ARG A 102 -9.19 -7.96 2.63
CA ARG A 102 -8.08 -8.91 2.77
C ARG A 102 -7.09 -8.51 3.85
N PHE A 103 -6.86 -7.21 4.01
CA PHE A 103 -5.93 -6.71 5.02
C PHE A 103 -6.46 -6.93 6.44
N THR A 104 -7.72 -6.62 6.69
CA THR A 104 -8.29 -6.73 8.04
C THR A 104 -8.36 -8.16 8.55
N VAL A 105 -8.44 -9.13 7.65
CA VAL A 105 -8.42 -10.56 7.99
C VAL A 105 -7.16 -10.95 8.79
N ILE A 106 -6.05 -10.25 8.57
CA ILE A 106 -4.79 -10.53 9.27
C ILE A 106 -4.95 -10.43 10.79
N PHE A 107 -5.89 -9.63 11.26
CA PHE A 107 -6.11 -9.39 12.69
C PHE A 107 -7.19 -10.29 13.27
N GLU A 108 -7.81 -11.14 12.49
CA GLU A 108 -8.83 -12.07 12.96
C GLU A 108 -8.18 -13.36 13.43
N GLU A 109 -8.77 -13.95 14.48
CA GLU A 109 -8.31 -15.22 15.03
C GLU A 109 -9.35 -16.32 14.91
#